data_2bc85e3cf2ad064ec193e9ca2d6b45b9
#
_entry.id   2bc85e3cf2ad064ec193e9ca2d6b45b9
#
_cell.length_a   1.000
_cell.length_b   1.000
_cell.length_c   1.000
_cell.angle_alpha   90.00
_cell.angle_beta   90.00
_cell.angle_gamma   90.00
#
_symmetry.space_group_name_H-M   'P 1'
#
loop_
_entity.id
_entity.type
_entity.pdbx_description
1 polymer ?
#
loop_
_entity_poly.entity_id
_entity_poly.type
_entity_poly.pdbx_seq_one_letter_code
_entity_poly.pdbx_strand_id
1 'polypeptide(L)'
;ADRTGHAILHTLYGQALKQNTEFFIEYFALDLIMNNGECKGVIAWNLTDGTIHRFRSHITIIATGGYGKVYYSATSAHTCTGDGNAMVLRAGLPLQDMEFVQFHPTGKYGVGCLITEGVRGEGGFLVNGKGERFMERYAPNAKDLASRDVVSRSMEMEINEGRGVGKNKDHINLHLDHLEKKVIDERLPGISEAAKTFANVDVNKEPIPVVPTVHY
;
A
#
# COMPACT_ATOMS: atom_id res chain seq x y z
N ALA A 1 6.96 12.24 9.65
CA ALA A 1 7.51 10.93 9.99
C ALA A 1 6.69 9.82 9.35
N ASP A 2 7.24 8.63 9.29
CA ASP A 2 6.72 7.45 8.60
C ASP A 2 5.56 6.72 9.33
N ARG A 3 5.00 7.30 10.41
CA ARG A 3 3.88 6.74 11.21
C ARG A 3 2.61 7.59 11.16
N THR A 4 2.46 8.47 10.19
CA THR A 4 1.33 9.40 10.09
C THR A 4 -0.01 8.65 9.97
N GLY A 5 -0.11 7.64 9.10
CA GLY A 5 -1.33 6.85 8.92
C GLY A 5 -1.79 6.16 10.20
N HIS A 6 -0.85 5.56 10.94
CA HIS A 6 -1.12 4.95 12.24
C HIS A 6 -1.68 5.97 13.26
N ALA A 7 -1.07 7.15 13.37
CA ALA A 7 -1.52 8.20 14.28
C ALA A 7 -2.92 8.71 13.92
N ILE A 8 -3.22 8.92 12.63
CA ILE A 8 -4.53 9.34 12.15
C ILE A 8 -5.59 8.29 12.53
N LEU A 9 -5.34 7.02 12.23
CA LEU A 9 -6.28 5.94 12.49
C LEU A 9 -6.62 5.84 14.00
N HIS A 10 -5.62 5.82 14.87
CA HIS A 10 -5.82 5.75 16.32
C HIS A 10 -6.56 6.97 16.86
N THR A 11 -6.27 8.17 16.35
CA THR A 11 -6.95 9.39 16.77
C THR A 11 -8.44 9.34 16.38
N LEU A 12 -8.74 8.98 15.13
CA LEU A 12 -10.13 8.91 14.65
C LEU A 12 -10.91 7.80 15.35
N TYR A 13 -10.31 6.64 15.57
CA TYR A 13 -10.94 5.55 16.31
C TYR A 13 -11.27 5.98 17.76
N GLY A 14 -10.32 6.61 18.46
CA GLY A 14 -10.56 7.14 19.80
C GLY A 14 -11.66 8.20 19.86
N GLN A 15 -11.79 9.06 18.83
CA GLN A 15 -12.89 10.03 18.75
C GLN A 15 -14.25 9.35 18.46
N ALA A 16 -14.27 8.35 17.60
CA ALA A 16 -15.49 7.59 17.32
C ALA A 16 -16.02 6.89 18.60
N LEU A 17 -15.14 6.30 19.41
CA LEU A 17 -15.51 5.71 20.69
C LEU A 17 -16.12 6.75 21.64
N LYS A 18 -15.58 7.97 21.70
CA LYS A 18 -16.14 9.07 22.54
C LYS A 18 -17.55 9.50 22.11
N GLN A 19 -17.88 9.30 20.84
CA GLN A 19 -19.21 9.61 20.29
C GLN A 19 -20.19 8.42 20.36
N ASN A 20 -19.83 7.37 21.10
CA ASN A 20 -20.62 6.14 21.24
C ASN A 20 -20.92 5.47 19.88
N THR A 21 -19.99 5.55 18.94
CA THR A 21 -20.12 4.83 17.66
C THR A 21 -20.11 3.33 17.92
N GLU A 22 -21.10 2.63 17.39
CA GLU A 22 -21.18 1.18 17.48
C GLU A 22 -20.29 0.53 16.42
N PHE A 23 -19.45 -0.42 16.82
CA PHE A 23 -18.51 -1.14 15.95
C PHE A 23 -18.90 -2.61 15.86
N PHE A 24 -19.09 -3.10 14.65
CA PHE A 24 -19.33 -4.52 14.35
C PHE A 24 -18.04 -5.11 13.78
N ILE A 25 -17.20 -5.64 14.68
CA ILE A 25 -15.88 -6.20 14.34
C ILE A 25 -16.07 -7.64 13.86
N GLU A 26 -15.29 -8.05 12.82
CA GLU A 26 -15.37 -9.35 12.18
C GLU A 26 -16.74 -9.66 11.53
N TYR A 27 -17.42 -8.62 11.07
CA TYR A 27 -18.59 -8.74 10.20
C TYR A 27 -18.17 -8.52 8.75
N PHE A 28 -18.30 -9.55 7.93
CA PHE A 28 -18.00 -9.48 6.50
C PHE A 28 -19.25 -9.03 5.73
N ALA A 29 -19.19 -7.84 5.12
CA ALA A 29 -20.28 -7.32 4.32
C ALA A 29 -20.41 -8.12 3.01
N LEU A 30 -21.57 -8.73 2.80
CA LEU A 30 -21.86 -9.60 1.65
C LEU A 30 -22.46 -8.82 0.48
N ASP A 31 -23.55 -8.07 0.74
CA ASP A 31 -24.29 -7.33 -0.28
C ASP A 31 -25.04 -6.13 0.27
N LEU A 32 -25.35 -5.17 -0.62
CA LEU A 32 -26.23 -4.04 -0.32
C LEU A 32 -27.69 -4.50 -0.37
N ILE A 33 -28.51 -3.99 0.54
CA ILE A 33 -29.96 -4.18 0.51
C ILE A 33 -30.55 -3.10 -0.35
N MET A 34 -30.96 -3.44 -1.57
CA MET A 34 -31.58 -2.51 -2.52
C MET A 34 -33.09 -2.68 -2.55
N ASN A 35 -33.83 -1.57 -2.57
CA ASN A 35 -35.28 -1.54 -2.76
C ASN A 35 -35.66 -0.32 -3.61
N ASN A 36 -36.26 -0.56 -4.77
CA ASN A 36 -36.71 0.50 -5.71
C ASN A 36 -35.60 1.54 -6.03
N GLY A 37 -34.37 1.07 -6.25
CA GLY A 37 -33.21 1.94 -6.55
C GLY A 37 -32.57 2.62 -5.35
N GLU A 38 -33.08 2.42 -4.14
CA GLU A 38 -32.52 2.97 -2.91
C GLU A 38 -31.76 1.93 -2.09
N CYS A 39 -30.61 2.28 -1.54
CA CYS A 39 -29.90 1.45 -0.59
C CYS A 39 -30.57 1.58 0.81
N LYS A 40 -30.97 0.46 1.39
CA LYS A 40 -31.63 0.36 2.71
C LYS A 40 -30.75 -0.27 3.78
N GLY A 41 -29.48 -0.52 3.49
CA GLY A 41 -28.53 -1.10 4.41
C GLY A 41 -27.65 -2.17 3.78
N VAL A 42 -27.15 -3.07 4.60
CA VAL A 42 -26.20 -4.12 4.19
C VAL A 42 -26.56 -5.46 4.85
N ILE A 43 -26.30 -6.55 4.14
CA ILE A 43 -26.27 -7.91 4.70
C ILE A 43 -24.82 -8.24 5.02
N ALA A 44 -24.57 -8.71 6.23
CA ALA A 44 -23.23 -9.08 6.67
C ALA A 44 -23.22 -10.46 7.36
N TRP A 45 -22.12 -11.14 7.21
CA TRP A 45 -21.81 -12.41 7.85
C TRP A 45 -20.95 -12.17 9.08
N ASN A 46 -21.41 -12.60 10.25
CA ASN A 46 -20.58 -12.61 11.44
C ASN A 46 -19.61 -13.79 11.36
N LEU A 47 -18.33 -13.49 11.28
CA LEU A 47 -17.27 -14.49 11.14
C LEU A 47 -17.02 -15.29 12.42
N THR A 48 -17.47 -14.77 13.58
CA THR A 48 -17.25 -15.43 14.87
C THR A 48 -18.20 -16.62 15.09
N ASP A 49 -19.47 -16.49 14.68
CA ASP A 49 -20.51 -17.50 14.94
C ASP A 49 -21.19 -18.05 13.68
N GLY A 50 -20.85 -17.51 12.52
CA GLY A 50 -21.38 -17.95 11.23
C GLY A 50 -22.79 -17.43 10.91
N THR A 51 -23.38 -16.55 11.70
CA THR A 51 -24.73 -16.03 11.50
C THR A 51 -24.77 -14.91 10.46
N ILE A 52 -25.93 -14.77 9.79
CA ILE A 52 -26.18 -13.70 8.83
C ILE A 52 -27.00 -12.60 9.48
N HIS A 53 -26.54 -11.37 9.35
CA HIS A 53 -27.13 -10.18 9.93
C HIS A 53 -27.59 -9.21 8.85
N ARG A 54 -28.70 -8.53 9.11
CA ARG A 54 -29.22 -7.45 8.27
C ARG A 54 -29.15 -6.14 9.03
N PHE A 55 -28.28 -5.24 8.57
CA PHE A 55 -28.15 -3.89 9.08
C PHE A 55 -29.00 -2.94 8.23
N ARG A 56 -30.03 -2.35 8.85
CA ARG A 56 -30.89 -1.37 8.18
C ARG A 56 -30.37 0.03 8.43
N SER A 57 -30.29 0.83 7.37
CA SER A 57 -29.80 2.22 7.45
C SER A 57 -30.52 3.13 6.45
N HIS A 58 -30.63 4.39 6.78
CA HIS A 58 -31.08 5.42 5.85
C HIS A 58 -29.98 5.84 4.87
N ILE A 59 -28.73 5.78 5.31
CA ILE A 59 -27.54 6.12 4.53
C ILE A 59 -26.51 5.02 4.74
N THR A 60 -25.92 4.53 3.66
CA THR A 60 -24.81 3.56 3.70
C THR A 60 -23.59 4.19 3.02
N ILE A 61 -22.47 4.24 3.75
CA ILE A 61 -21.19 4.74 3.23
C ILE A 61 -20.31 3.53 2.94
N ILE A 62 -19.85 3.41 1.70
CA ILE A 62 -18.87 2.40 1.28
C ILE A 62 -17.48 3.00 1.44
N ALA A 63 -16.72 2.49 2.39
CA ALA A 63 -15.37 2.95 2.72
C ALA A 63 -14.41 1.75 2.89
N THR A 64 -14.52 0.76 1.98
CA THR A 64 -13.85 -0.54 2.06
C THR A 64 -12.39 -0.53 1.60
N GLY A 65 -11.85 0.64 1.28
CA GLY A 65 -10.49 0.80 0.78
C GLY A 65 -10.32 0.31 -0.66
N GLY A 66 -9.08 0.08 -1.04
CA GLY A 66 -8.73 -0.36 -2.38
C GLY A 66 -8.90 -1.86 -2.62
N TYR A 67 -8.54 -2.30 -3.82
CA TYR A 67 -8.60 -3.71 -4.25
C TYR A 67 -7.22 -4.25 -4.71
N GLY A 68 -6.14 -3.72 -4.15
CA GLY A 68 -4.78 -4.09 -4.56
C GLY A 68 -4.47 -5.59 -4.44
N LYS A 69 -5.18 -6.33 -3.58
CA LYS A 69 -4.98 -7.77 -3.39
C LYS A 69 -5.57 -8.66 -4.50
N VAL A 70 -6.21 -8.10 -5.51
CA VAL A 70 -6.50 -8.83 -6.76
C VAL A 70 -5.23 -9.04 -7.60
N TYR A 71 -4.16 -8.30 -7.30
CA TYR A 71 -2.85 -8.43 -7.94
C TYR A 71 -1.89 -9.25 -7.08
N TYR A 72 -0.94 -9.93 -7.73
CA TYR A 72 0.04 -10.79 -7.07
C TYR A 72 0.91 -10.05 -6.04
N SER A 73 1.42 -8.88 -6.40
CA SER A 73 2.23 -8.05 -5.51
C SER A 73 1.53 -6.73 -5.23
N ALA A 74 1.15 -6.51 -3.97
CA ALA A 74 0.48 -5.31 -3.51
C ALA A 74 0.91 -4.93 -2.10
N THR A 75 1.00 -3.61 -1.84
CA THR A 75 1.27 -3.07 -0.50
C THR A 75 0.03 -3.01 0.38
N SER A 76 -1.14 -3.28 -0.20
CA SER A 76 -2.43 -3.23 0.48
C SER A 76 -2.58 -4.32 1.54
N ALA A 77 -3.39 -4.08 2.55
CA ALA A 77 -3.79 -5.09 3.52
C ALA A 77 -4.49 -6.28 2.83
N HIS A 78 -4.43 -7.46 3.45
CA HIS A 78 -5.05 -8.69 2.92
C HIS A 78 -6.56 -8.58 2.71
N THR A 79 -7.21 -7.66 3.43
CA THR A 79 -8.64 -7.37 3.30
C THR A 79 -8.99 -6.47 2.10
N CYS A 80 -8.02 -5.94 1.37
CA CYS A 80 -8.25 -5.08 0.20
C CYS A 80 -8.47 -5.92 -1.07
N THR A 81 -9.56 -6.65 -1.11
CA THR A 81 -9.89 -7.69 -2.11
C THR A 81 -10.93 -7.25 -3.13
N GLY A 82 -11.49 -6.03 -3.01
CA GLY A 82 -12.45 -5.48 -3.95
C GLY A 82 -13.90 -5.86 -3.65
N ASP A 83 -14.21 -6.43 -2.50
CA ASP A 83 -15.56 -6.86 -2.13
C ASP A 83 -16.55 -5.69 -2.13
N GLY A 84 -16.13 -4.48 -1.69
CA GLY A 84 -16.96 -3.28 -1.74
C GLY A 84 -17.35 -2.89 -3.16
N ASN A 85 -16.39 -2.91 -4.09
CA ASN A 85 -16.65 -2.66 -5.51
C ASN A 85 -17.61 -3.73 -6.08
N ALA A 86 -17.41 -4.99 -5.71
CA ALA A 86 -18.26 -6.09 -6.15
C ALA A 86 -19.70 -5.95 -5.65
N MET A 87 -19.91 -5.54 -4.38
CA MET A 87 -21.26 -5.24 -3.85
C MET A 87 -21.96 -4.13 -4.64
N VAL A 88 -21.24 -3.05 -4.94
CA VAL A 88 -21.77 -1.92 -5.74
C VAL A 88 -22.16 -2.38 -7.13
N LEU A 89 -21.31 -3.18 -7.79
CA LEU A 89 -21.58 -3.73 -9.12
C LEU A 89 -22.79 -4.66 -9.13
N ARG A 90 -22.89 -5.57 -8.15
CA ARG A 90 -24.05 -6.48 -8.01
C ARG A 90 -25.36 -5.73 -7.72
N ALA A 91 -25.26 -4.59 -7.05
CA ALA A 91 -26.41 -3.70 -6.83
C ALA A 91 -26.87 -2.95 -8.10
N GLY A 92 -26.19 -3.13 -9.24
CA GLY A 92 -26.50 -2.45 -10.51
C GLY A 92 -26.05 -0.99 -10.56
N LEU A 93 -25.16 -0.58 -9.66
CA LEU A 93 -24.62 0.79 -9.62
C LEU A 93 -23.34 0.88 -10.45
N PRO A 94 -23.05 2.05 -11.05
CA PRO A 94 -21.86 2.22 -11.87
C PRO A 94 -20.57 2.23 -11.04
N LEU A 95 -19.51 1.67 -11.62
CA LEU A 95 -18.13 1.86 -11.18
C LEU A 95 -17.42 2.79 -12.17
N GLN A 96 -16.46 3.57 -11.68
CA GLN A 96 -15.75 4.56 -12.50
C GLN A 96 -14.25 4.44 -12.25
N ASP A 97 -13.46 4.73 -13.29
CA ASP A 97 -12.00 4.85 -13.23
C ASP A 97 -11.27 3.57 -12.76
N MET A 98 -11.84 2.40 -13.05
CA MET A 98 -11.33 1.11 -12.58
C MET A 98 -9.96 0.72 -13.17
N GLU A 99 -9.56 1.34 -14.28
CA GLU A 99 -8.25 1.19 -14.91
C GLU A 99 -7.13 1.94 -14.19
N PHE A 100 -7.43 2.89 -13.32
CA PHE A 100 -6.43 3.68 -12.62
C PHE A 100 -5.88 2.95 -11.42
N VAL A 101 -4.80 2.21 -11.67
CA VAL A 101 -4.03 1.51 -10.66
C VAL A 101 -2.67 2.18 -10.51
N GLN A 102 -2.29 2.54 -9.28
CA GLN A 102 -0.98 3.13 -9.02
C GLN A 102 0.01 2.08 -8.53
N PHE A 103 1.18 2.03 -9.15
CA PHE A 103 2.33 1.30 -8.63
C PHE A 103 3.17 2.19 -7.71
N HIS A 104 3.51 1.68 -6.54
CA HIS A 104 4.54 2.30 -5.70
C HIS A 104 5.91 1.72 -6.07
N PRO A 105 6.93 2.54 -6.32
CA PRO A 105 8.24 2.04 -6.76
C PRO A 105 8.95 1.20 -5.72
N THR A 106 8.75 1.48 -4.44
CA THR A 106 9.48 0.86 -3.35
C THR A 106 8.62 -0.07 -2.50
N GLY A 107 8.02 -1.08 -3.12
CA GLY A 107 7.55 -2.28 -2.42
C GLY A 107 8.73 -3.18 -2.07
N LYS A 108 8.80 -3.68 -0.84
CA LYS A 108 9.86 -4.60 -0.42
C LYS A 108 9.76 -5.90 -1.24
N TYR A 109 10.84 -6.24 -1.93
CA TYR A 109 10.91 -7.47 -2.74
C TYR A 109 10.63 -8.73 -1.90
N GLY A 110 9.78 -9.60 -2.44
CA GLY A 110 9.40 -10.88 -1.84
C GLY A 110 8.36 -10.81 -0.70
N VAL A 111 8.02 -9.60 -0.18
CA VAL A 111 7.07 -9.44 0.93
C VAL A 111 5.92 -8.50 0.59
N GLY A 112 6.17 -7.50 -0.28
CA GLY A 112 5.18 -6.50 -0.66
C GLY A 112 4.93 -5.39 0.38
N CYS A 113 5.68 -5.35 1.49
CA CYS A 113 5.59 -4.25 2.44
C CYS A 113 5.99 -2.92 1.80
N LEU A 114 5.23 -1.87 2.11
CA LEU A 114 5.51 -0.54 1.63
C LEU A 114 6.77 0.04 2.30
N ILE A 115 7.74 0.46 1.49
CA ILE A 115 8.80 1.37 1.92
C ILE A 115 8.38 2.77 1.48
N THR A 116 8.02 3.62 2.44
CA THR A 116 7.43 4.94 2.18
C THR A 116 8.28 5.81 1.27
N GLU A 117 7.64 6.66 0.48
CA GLU A 117 8.30 7.68 -0.35
C GLU A 117 9.19 8.64 0.48
N GLY A 118 8.85 8.84 1.75
CA GLY A 118 9.64 9.62 2.69
C GLY A 118 11.11 9.20 2.76
N VAL A 119 11.41 7.92 2.52
CA VAL A 119 12.79 7.39 2.45
C VAL A 119 13.60 8.09 1.36
N ARG A 120 13.01 8.26 0.17
CA ARG A 120 13.68 8.99 -0.94
C ARG A 120 13.73 10.49 -0.65
N GLY A 121 12.73 11.02 0.04
CA GLY A 121 12.71 12.41 0.52
C GLY A 121 13.80 12.73 1.54
N GLU A 122 14.20 11.77 2.37
CA GLU A 122 15.31 11.91 3.34
C GLU A 122 16.69 11.62 2.70
N GLY A 123 16.75 11.37 1.38
CA GLY A 123 18.00 11.20 0.64
C GLY A 123 18.28 9.76 0.17
N GLY A 124 17.37 8.82 0.35
CA GLY A 124 17.50 7.48 -0.20
C GLY A 124 17.49 7.48 -1.74
N PHE A 125 18.25 6.61 -2.37
CA PHE A 125 18.37 6.52 -3.82
C PHE A 125 18.37 5.08 -4.33
N LEU A 126 17.99 4.91 -5.60
CA LEU A 126 17.86 3.62 -6.27
C LEU A 126 19.10 3.30 -7.09
N VAL A 127 19.54 2.04 -7.00
CA VAL A 127 20.72 1.53 -7.72
C VAL A 127 20.40 0.21 -8.40
N ASN A 128 20.76 0.07 -9.67
CA ASN A 128 20.61 -1.15 -10.44
C ASN A 128 21.74 -2.17 -10.18
N GLY A 129 21.68 -3.33 -10.83
CA GLY A 129 22.66 -4.40 -10.68
C GLY A 129 24.07 -4.07 -11.21
N LYS A 130 24.24 -2.95 -11.91
CA LYS A 130 25.55 -2.45 -12.37
C LYS A 130 26.15 -1.40 -11.43
N GLY A 131 25.46 -1.06 -10.32
CA GLY A 131 25.89 -0.01 -9.42
C GLY A 131 25.55 1.40 -9.89
N GLU A 132 24.65 1.55 -10.88
CA GLU A 132 24.28 2.85 -11.46
C GLU A 132 23.06 3.45 -10.73
N ARG A 133 23.11 4.73 -10.41
CA ARG A 133 21.96 5.55 -10.02
C ARG A 133 21.14 5.92 -11.26
N PHE A 134 20.42 4.95 -11.81
CA PHE A 134 19.76 5.01 -13.12
C PHE A 134 18.71 6.12 -13.25
N MET A 135 18.11 6.59 -12.15
CA MET A 135 17.13 7.69 -12.18
C MET A 135 17.71 9.00 -12.73
N GLU A 136 19.01 9.21 -12.67
CA GLU A 136 19.68 10.35 -13.30
C GLU A 136 19.55 10.36 -14.84
N ARG A 137 19.40 9.18 -15.46
CA ARG A 137 19.17 9.01 -16.90
C ARG A 137 17.70 9.23 -17.28
N TYR A 138 16.76 8.74 -16.47
CA TYR A 138 15.33 8.80 -16.79
C TYR A 138 14.64 10.11 -16.36
N ALA A 139 15.12 10.74 -15.30
CA ALA A 139 14.59 11.98 -14.74
C ALA A 139 15.73 12.88 -14.23
N PRO A 140 16.52 13.52 -15.12
CA PRO A 140 17.75 14.24 -14.74
C PRO A 140 17.55 15.32 -13.66
N ASN A 141 16.38 15.98 -13.65
CA ASN A 141 16.08 17.06 -12.72
C ASN A 141 15.58 16.56 -11.36
N ALA A 142 14.56 15.67 -11.37
CA ALA A 142 13.91 15.20 -10.15
C ALA A 142 14.57 13.94 -9.58
N LYS A 143 15.32 13.19 -10.40
CA LYS A 143 16.02 11.95 -10.03
C LYS A 143 15.09 10.99 -9.27
N ASP A 144 15.52 10.49 -8.13
CA ASP A 144 14.75 9.58 -7.27
C ASP A 144 13.48 10.22 -6.67
N LEU A 145 13.31 11.54 -6.77
CA LEU A 145 12.11 12.28 -6.35
C LEU A 145 11.11 12.53 -7.49
N ALA A 146 11.32 11.92 -8.66
CA ALA A 146 10.33 11.92 -9.73
C ALA A 146 9.01 11.27 -9.27
N SER A 147 7.92 11.50 -10.00
CA SER A 147 6.62 10.92 -9.69
C SER A 147 6.68 9.39 -9.65
N ARG A 148 5.83 8.78 -8.85
CA ARG A 148 5.83 7.32 -8.59
C ARG A 148 5.76 6.49 -9.86
N ASP A 149 4.95 6.92 -10.82
CA ASP A 149 4.79 6.25 -12.11
C ASP A 149 6.07 6.31 -12.96
N VAL A 150 6.77 7.44 -12.97
CA VAL A 150 8.05 7.59 -13.67
C VAL A 150 9.10 6.69 -13.03
N VAL A 151 9.23 6.70 -11.71
CA VAL A 151 10.20 5.85 -11.01
C VAL A 151 9.87 4.38 -11.21
N SER A 152 8.61 3.97 -11.07
CA SER A 152 8.18 2.57 -11.24
C SER A 152 8.47 2.05 -12.66
N ARG A 153 8.11 2.83 -13.69
CA ARG A 153 8.42 2.46 -15.09
C ARG A 153 9.92 2.39 -15.36
N SER A 154 10.71 3.30 -14.80
CA SER A 154 12.17 3.27 -14.95
C SER A 154 12.79 2.04 -14.31
N MET A 155 12.32 1.65 -13.11
CA MET A 155 12.74 0.40 -12.46
C MET A 155 12.38 -0.83 -13.30
N GLU A 156 11.17 -0.87 -13.83
CA GLU A 156 10.73 -1.98 -14.70
C GLU A 156 11.58 -2.08 -15.96
N MET A 157 11.93 -0.95 -16.58
CA MET A 157 12.85 -0.94 -17.73
C MET A 157 14.23 -1.48 -17.36
N GLU A 158 14.80 -1.11 -16.22
CA GLU A 158 16.07 -1.63 -15.74
C GLU A 158 16.02 -3.16 -15.52
N ILE A 159 14.94 -3.66 -14.93
CA ILE A 159 14.72 -5.09 -14.68
C ILE A 159 14.58 -5.84 -16.02
N ASN A 160 13.70 -5.40 -16.91
CA ASN A 160 13.42 -6.04 -18.20
C ASN A 160 14.63 -6.07 -19.14
N GLU A 161 15.49 -5.06 -19.07
CA GLU A 161 16.74 -5.01 -19.82
C GLU A 161 17.90 -5.77 -19.15
N GLY A 162 17.62 -6.51 -18.07
CA GLY A 162 18.58 -7.38 -17.40
C GLY A 162 19.58 -6.65 -16.50
N ARG A 163 19.29 -5.40 -16.11
CA ARG A 163 20.10 -4.61 -15.18
C ARG A 163 19.57 -4.64 -13.73
N GLY A 164 18.60 -5.48 -13.45
CA GLY A 164 18.15 -5.71 -12.07
C GLY A 164 19.24 -6.33 -11.20
N VAL A 165 18.98 -6.33 -9.89
CA VAL A 165 19.87 -6.88 -8.84
C VAL A 165 19.52 -8.35 -8.58
N GLY A 166 20.47 -9.08 -8.00
CA GLY A 166 20.33 -10.47 -7.59
C GLY A 166 20.50 -11.48 -8.75
N LYS A 167 20.36 -12.75 -8.41
CA LYS A 167 20.56 -13.86 -9.38
C LYS A 167 19.55 -13.83 -10.51
N ASN A 168 18.32 -13.44 -10.21
CA ASN A 168 17.22 -13.38 -11.16
C ASN A 168 17.13 -12.03 -11.88
N LYS A 169 17.86 -11.01 -11.42
CA LYS A 169 17.81 -9.62 -11.93
C LYS A 169 16.42 -9.00 -11.91
N ASP A 170 15.63 -9.28 -10.89
CA ASP A 170 14.20 -9.03 -10.77
C ASP A 170 13.83 -7.96 -9.73
N HIS A 171 14.81 -7.26 -9.18
CA HIS A 171 14.60 -6.17 -8.23
C HIS A 171 15.69 -5.09 -8.34
N ILE A 172 15.52 -4.02 -7.59
CA ILE A 172 16.41 -2.85 -7.50
C ILE A 172 16.83 -2.68 -6.04
N ASN A 173 17.99 -2.10 -5.79
CA ASN A 173 18.44 -1.75 -4.44
C ASN A 173 18.07 -0.31 -4.09
N LEU A 174 17.42 -0.12 -2.94
CA LEU A 174 17.20 1.17 -2.31
C LEU A 174 18.23 1.39 -1.21
N HIS A 175 19.11 2.37 -1.39
CA HIS A 175 20.18 2.69 -0.47
C HIS A 175 19.79 3.74 0.57
N LEU A 176 20.03 3.43 1.84
CA LEU A 176 19.93 4.29 3.01
C LEU A 176 21.21 4.28 3.85
N ASP A 177 22.07 3.31 3.59
CA ASP A 177 23.30 3.01 4.32
C ASP A 177 24.35 4.14 4.30
N HIS A 178 24.16 5.14 3.46
CA HIS A 178 24.96 6.39 3.42
C HIS A 178 24.43 7.48 4.34
N LEU A 179 23.21 7.34 4.88
CA LEU A 179 22.61 8.31 5.78
C LEU A 179 23.17 8.16 7.20
N GLU A 180 23.27 9.27 7.92
CA GLU A 180 23.65 9.23 9.32
C GLU A 180 22.59 8.41 10.11
N LYS A 181 23.07 7.55 11.01
CA LYS A 181 22.19 6.75 11.87
C LYS A 181 21.15 7.60 12.61
N LYS A 182 21.51 8.79 13.05
CA LYS A 182 20.61 9.71 13.71
C LYS A 182 19.41 10.10 12.83
N VAL A 183 19.62 10.32 11.54
CA VAL A 183 18.56 10.63 10.58
C VAL A 183 17.61 9.44 10.45
N ILE A 184 18.14 8.23 10.33
CA ILE A 184 17.34 7.00 10.23
C ILE A 184 16.51 6.81 11.51
N ASP A 185 17.12 6.93 12.68
CA ASP A 185 16.46 6.71 13.97
C ASP A 185 15.36 7.75 14.26
N GLU A 186 15.56 9.02 13.88
CA GLU A 186 14.60 10.10 14.14
C GLU A 186 13.51 10.24 13.07
N ARG A 187 13.86 10.04 11.79
CA ARG A 187 12.98 10.33 10.65
C ARG A 187 12.31 9.08 10.07
N LEU A 188 12.97 7.93 10.15
CA LEU A 188 12.57 6.67 9.52
C LEU A 188 12.51 5.48 10.50
N PRO A 189 12.07 5.64 11.77
CA PRO A 189 12.10 4.56 12.76
C PRO A 189 11.22 3.37 12.35
N GLY A 190 10.04 3.62 11.73
CA GLY A 190 9.15 2.57 11.28
C GLY A 190 9.70 1.78 10.10
N ILE A 191 10.44 2.43 9.19
CA ILE A 191 11.10 1.76 8.07
C ILE A 191 12.26 0.90 8.55
N SER A 192 13.07 1.41 9.48
CA SER A 192 14.17 0.63 10.08
C SER A 192 13.64 -0.64 10.76
N GLU A 193 12.56 -0.51 11.55
CA GLU A 193 11.89 -1.63 12.21
C GLU A 193 11.30 -2.62 11.21
N ALA A 194 10.60 -2.14 10.19
CA ALA A 194 9.99 -2.98 9.15
C ALA A 194 11.03 -3.73 8.31
N ALA A 195 12.11 -3.06 7.90
CA ALA A 195 13.19 -3.68 7.15
C ALA A 195 13.86 -4.80 7.95
N LYS A 196 14.12 -4.57 9.24
CA LYS A 196 14.68 -5.57 10.14
C LYS A 196 13.74 -6.76 10.35
N THR A 197 12.45 -6.49 10.62
CA THR A 197 11.46 -7.53 10.98
C THR A 197 11.07 -8.38 9.78
N PHE A 198 10.78 -7.75 8.64
CA PHE A 198 10.21 -8.43 7.47
C PHE A 198 11.23 -8.77 6.38
N ALA A 199 12.40 -8.14 6.41
CA ALA A 199 13.44 -8.34 5.41
C ALA A 199 14.75 -8.89 5.98
N ASN A 200 14.92 -8.87 7.30
CA ASN A 200 16.18 -9.13 7.99
C ASN A 200 17.33 -8.23 7.48
N VAL A 201 17.01 -6.98 7.11
CA VAL A 201 17.93 -5.98 6.58
C VAL A 201 18.25 -4.95 7.65
N ASP A 202 19.54 -4.70 7.90
CA ASP A 202 20.02 -3.56 8.68
C ASP A 202 20.25 -2.37 7.73
N VAL A 203 19.30 -1.45 7.67
CA VAL A 203 19.31 -0.30 6.76
C VAL A 203 20.54 0.62 6.94
N ASN A 204 21.24 0.52 8.05
CA ASN A 204 22.49 1.26 8.28
C ASN A 204 23.72 0.61 7.60
N LYS A 205 23.59 -0.60 7.07
CA LYS A 205 24.72 -1.38 6.56
C LYS A 205 24.53 -1.90 5.16
N GLU A 206 23.27 -2.09 4.75
CA GLU A 206 22.96 -2.74 3.49
C GLU A 206 21.67 -2.15 2.86
N PRO A 207 21.55 -2.18 1.53
CA PRO A 207 20.38 -1.66 0.84
C PRO A 207 19.16 -2.55 1.04
N ILE A 208 17.98 -1.95 0.86
CA ILE A 208 16.71 -2.66 0.86
C ILE A 208 16.40 -3.10 -0.58
N PRO A 209 16.18 -4.41 -0.84
CA PRO A 209 15.70 -4.86 -2.14
C PRO A 209 14.23 -4.44 -2.34
N VAL A 210 13.95 -3.74 -3.44
CA VAL A 210 12.63 -3.18 -3.75
C VAL A 210 12.21 -3.49 -5.18
N VAL A 211 10.90 -3.52 -5.41
CA VAL A 211 10.29 -3.73 -6.73
C VAL A 211 9.01 -2.90 -6.85
N PRO A 212 8.64 -2.44 -8.07
CA PRO A 212 7.35 -1.80 -8.27
C PRO A 212 6.22 -2.73 -7.84
N THR A 213 5.32 -2.21 -7.02
CA THR A 213 4.26 -3.00 -6.37
C THR A 213 2.95 -2.23 -6.42
N VAL A 214 1.83 -2.89 -6.68
CA VAL A 214 0.51 -2.25 -6.70
C VAL A 214 0.25 -1.60 -5.34
N HIS A 215 -0.16 -0.34 -5.35
CA HIS A 215 -0.38 0.44 -4.15
C HIS A 215 -1.86 0.77 -3.96
N TYR A 216 -2.53 1.25 -5.00
CA TYR A 216 -3.99 1.42 -5.08
C TYR A 216 -4.47 1.63 -6.52
#